data_9b67124ec3d7a58bb6645dc81d241154
#
_entry.id   9b67124ec3d7a58bb6645dc81d241154
#
_cell.length_a   1.000
_cell.length_b   1.000
_cell.length_c   1.000
_cell.angle_alpha   90.00
_cell.angle_beta   90.00
_cell.angle_gamma   90.00
#
_symmetry.space_group_name_H-M   'P 1'
#
loop_
_entity.id
_entity.type
_entity.pdbx_description
1 polymer ?
#
loop_
_entity_poly.entity_id
_entity_poly.type
_entity_poly.pdbx_seq_one_letter_code
_entity_poly.pdbx_strand_id
1 'polypeptide(L)'
;MCFKRPRRQIWTCRPGRKACKASERGGRGSERGNAACVNRRKVILERERKMYGDIIILSGAGISAESGIPTFRDSDGLWNNHRIEEVATIEAYRRNPEAVHDFYNNLKTDLQKAEPNPAHLAITRLQNEYKNGTVSVVTQNVDLLHEKAGNRNVYHIHGQIDQAVCMNCGRVITTWGEVTTETVCPGCGVPAMMKPNIVFFGENLLRMNEVDALLDKCRLLIAVGTSGAVYPANTFARIAKYHGADTVELNLHTTVNNYDFDRHIVGRAGETLPVFVDELLAEN
;
A
#
# COMPACT_ATOMS: atom_id res chain seq x y z
N MET A 1 28.94 -18.41 36.43
CA MET A 1 29.32 -17.05 36.02
C MET A 1 28.05 -16.24 35.86
N CYS A 2 27.78 -15.33 36.81
CA CYS A 2 26.59 -14.49 36.82
C CYS A 2 26.84 -13.23 36.01
N PHE A 3 26.06 -12.96 34.94
CA PHE A 3 26.03 -11.68 34.28
C PHE A 3 24.94 -10.78 34.84
N LYS A 4 25.35 -9.65 35.45
CA LYS A 4 24.47 -8.60 35.99
C LYS A 4 23.82 -7.81 34.81
N ARG A 5 22.51 -7.69 34.84
CA ARG A 5 21.75 -6.76 33.99
C ARG A 5 21.83 -5.33 34.53
N PRO A 6 21.95 -4.27 33.72
CA PRO A 6 21.85 -2.89 34.20
C PRO A 6 20.40 -2.50 34.49
N ARG A 7 20.20 -1.81 35.61
CA ARG A 7 18.90 -1.30 36.08
C ARG A 7 18.45 -0.12 35.21
N ARG A 8 17.23 -0.17 34.71
CA ARG A 8 16.51 0.98 34.13
C ARG A 8 16.11 1.92 35.27
N GLN A 9 16.53 3.19 35.19
CA GLN A 9 16.02 4.27 36.04
C GLN A 9 14.68 4.73 35.47
N ILE A 10 13.61 4.54 36.27
CA ILE A 10 12.27 5.06 35.98
C ILE A 10 12.18 6.43 36.68
N TRP A 11 12.04 7.50 35.89
CA TRP A 11 11.71 8.82 36.43
C TRP A 11 10.20 8.99 36.45
N THR A 12 9.60 8.95 37.64
CA THR A 12 8.19 9.30 37.86
C THR A 12 8.09 10.77 38.22
N CYS A 13 7.51 11.59 37.37
CA CYS A 13 7.07 12.93 37.73
C CYS A 13 5.72 12.87 38.42
N ARG A 14 5.68 13.27 39.72
CA ARG A 14 4.43 13.53 40.45
C ARG A 14 3.88 14.91 40.09
N PRO A 15 2.56 15.10 39.91
CA PRO A 15 1.96 16.42 39.73
C PRO A 15 1.73 17.07 41.10
N GLY A 16 2.36 18.21 41.33
CA GLY A 16 2.14 19.06 42.49
C GLY A 16 2.02 20.52 42.05
N ARG A 17 0.79 21.06 42.17
CA ARG A 17 0.48 22.47 41.96
C ARG A 17 1.20 23.34 42.96
N LYS A 18 1.85 24.43 42.51
CA LYS A 18 1.93 25.70 43.27
C LYS A 18 1.97 26.84 42.25
N ALA A 19 0.98 27.71 42.37
CA ALA A 19 0.88 28.98 41.69
C ALA A 19 1.98 29.93 42.17
N CYS A 20 2.74 30.52 41.23
CA CYS A 20 3.60 31.67 41.52
C CYS A 20 2.75 32.94 41.54
N LYS A 21 2.62 33.54 42.72
CA LYS A 21 2.15 34.91 42.87
C LYS A 21 3.25 35.87 42.40
N ALA A 22 2.91 36.80 41.51
CA ALA A 22 3.76 37.92 41.14
C ALA A 22 3.89 38.88 42.35
N SER A 23 5.10 39.18 42.77
CA SER A 23 5.41 40.34 43.63
C SER A 23 6.16 41.33 42.76
N GLU A 24 5.54 42.50 42.60
CA GLU A 24 6.18 43.66 42.04
C GLU A 24 7.27 44.15 42.98
N ARG A 25 8.52 44.09 42.58
CA ARG A 25 9.59 45.03 43.03
C ARG A 25 10.58 45.19 41.88
N GLY A 26 10.77 46.45 41.51
CA GLY A 26 11.65 46.89 40.44
C GLY A 26 13.11 46.49 40.69
N GLY A 27 13.72 46.00 39.65
CA GLY A 27 15.14 45.68 39.61
C GLY A 27 15.56 45.48 38.16
N ARG A 28 16.48 46.32 37.70
CA ARG A 28 17.15 46.23 36.41
C ARG A 28 17.76 44.84 36.26
N GLY A 29 17.13 44.00 35.49
CA GLY A 29 17.55 42.61 35.24
C GLY A 29 17.79 42.39 33.74
N SER A 30 19.00 42.02 33.47
CA SER A 30 19.68 41.79 32.20
C SER A 30 18.87 41.01 31.15
N GLU A 31 19.00 41.44 29.89
CA GLU A 31 18.48 40.87 28.64
C GLU A 31 18.95 39.44 28.31
N ARG A 32 19.55 38.72 29.24
CA ARG A 32 20.07 37.33 28.98
C ARG A 32 19.05 36.24 29.22
N GLY A 33 17.88 36.53 29.78
CA GLY A 33 16.84 35.52 30.08
C GLY A 33 15.98 35.13 28.90
N ASN A 34 15.78 36.02 27.91
CA ASN A 34 14.87 35.79 26.78
C ASN A 34 15.49 34.95 25.63
N ALA A 35 16.81 34.99 25.46
CA ALA A 35 17.48 34.23 24.41
C ALA A 35 17.45 32.69 24.65
N ALA A 36 17.49 32.26 25.91
CA ALA A 36 17.46 30.82 26.25
C ALA A 36 16.07 30.18 26.11
N CYS A 37 15.00 30.97 26.30
CA CYS A 37 13.63 30.49 26.16
C CYS A 37 13.18 30.40 24.67
N VAL A 38 13.65 31.35 23.86
CA VAL A 38 13.40 31.37 22.40
C VAL A 38 14.17 30.25 21.70
N ASN A 39 15.41 29.94 22.14
CA ASN A 39 16.19 28.85 21.59
C ASN A 39 15.61 27.44 21.94
N ARG A 40 15.03 27.29 23.14
CA ARG A 40 14.34 26.01 23.46
C ARG A 40 13.06 25.78 22.65
N ARG A 41 12.32 26.82 22.24
CA ARG A 41 11.17 26.69 21.35
C ARG A 41 11.56 26.43 19.88
N LYS A 42 12.72 26.90 19.44
CA LYS A 42 13.25 26.61 18.09
C LYS A 42 13.77 25.17 17.97
N VAL A 43 14.34 24.62 19.02
CA VAL A 43 14.85 23.23 19.06
C VAL A 43 13.72 22.18 19.09
N ILE A 44 12.49 22.56 19.46
CA ILE A 44 11.33 21.63 19.46
C ILE A 44 10.64 21.58 18.08
N LEU A 45 10.99 22.47 17.15
CA LEU A 45 10.39 22.56 15.81
C LEU A 45 11.31 22.10 14.68
N GLU A 46 12.56 21.80 14.93
CA GLU A 46 13.38 21.00 14.01
C GLU A 46 13.05 19.52 14.24
N ARG A 47 11.89 19.06 13.72
CA ARG A 47 11.75 17.67 13.31
C ARG A 47 12.93 17.43 12.38
N GLU A 48 13.87 16.55 12.77
CA GLU A 48 14.89 16.06 11.88
C GLU A 48 14.20 15.69 10.57
N ARG A 49 14.55 16.39 9.49
CA ARG A 49 14.03 16.11 8.16
C ARG A 49 14.48 14.70 7.82
N LYS A 50 13.54 13.75 7.86
CA LYS A 50 13.84 12.35 7.61
C LYS A 50 13.85 12.12 6.11
N MET A 51 15.03 12.11 5.52
CA MET A 51 15.19 11.68 4.12
C MET A 51 15.08 10.16 4.05
N TYR A 52 14.08 9.67 3.34
CA TYR A 52 13.94 8.27 3.05
C TYR A 52 14.79 7.88 1.84
N GLY A 53 15.16 6.58 1.76
CA GLY A 53 15.71 5.96 0.55
C GLY A 53 14.60 5.42 -0.34
N ASP A 54 14.65 4.14 -0.68
CA ASP A 54 13.62 3.50 -1.52
C ASP A 54 12.27 3.43 -0.82
N ILE A 55 11.21 3.75 -1.57
CA ILE A 55 9.81 3.76 -1.11
C ILE A 55 9.03 2.65 -1.81
N ILE A 56 8.23 1.92 -1.04
CA ILE A 56 7.23 0.99 -1.57
C ILE A 56 5.83 1.54 -1.30
N ILE A 57 5.02 1.64 -2.35
CA ILE A 57 3.58 1.84 -2.25
C ILE A 57 2.91 0.46 -2.35
N LEU A 58 2.33 -0.02 -1.26
CA LEU A 58 1.50 -1.23 -1.25
C LEU A 58 0.05 -0.84 -1.43
N SER A 59 -0.54 -1.10 -2.59
CA SER A 59 -1.93 -0.72 -2.87
C SER A 59 -2.88 -1.91 -2.88
N GLY A 60 -4.09 -1.69 -2.39
CA GLY A 60 -5.22 -2.62 -2.46
C GLY A 60 -6.44 -1.96 -3.10
N ALA A 61 -7.57 -2.65 -3.18
CA ALA A 61 -8.76 -2.22 -3.91
C ALA A 61 -9.32 -0.86 -3.43
N GLY A 62 -9.05 -0.47 -2.19
CA GLY A 62 -9.49 0.82 -1.65
C GLY A 62 -8.91 2.03 -2.37
N ILE A 63 -7.73 1.93 -3.02
CA ILE A 63 -7.18 3.03 -3.83
C ILE A 63 -8.01 3.28 -5.08
N SER A 64 -8.65 2.23 -5.63
CA SER A 64 -9.45 2.27 -6.86
C SER A 64 -10.94 2.56 -6.61
N ALA A 65 -11.38 2.60 -5.35
CA ALA A 65 -12.79 2.83 -4.99
C ALA A 65 -13.32 4.17 -5.53
N GLU A 66 -12.52 5.23 -5.47
CA GLU A 66 -12.89 6.57 -5.97
C GLU A 66 -12.85 6.66 -7.51
N SER A 67 -12.38 5.60 -8.18
CA SER A 67 -12.48 5.41 -9.63
C SER A 67 -13.73 4.62 -10.04
N GLY A 68 -14.62 4.31 -9.09
CA GLY A 68 -15.85 3.55 -9.33
C GLY A 68 -15.66 2.03 -9.38
N ILE A 69 -14.49 1.51 -8.98
CA ILE A 69 -14.25 0.08 -8.90
C ILE A 69 -14.68 -0.44 -7.52
N PRO A 70 -15.60 -1.43 -7.46
CA PRO A 70 -16.01 -2.04 -6.19
C PRO A 70 -14.81 -2.63 -5.43
N THR A 71 -14.79 -2.45 -4.11
CA THR A 71 -13.75 -3.05 -3.29
C THR A 71 -13.97 -4.56 -3.16
N PHE A 72 -12.91 -5.31 -2.92
CA PHE A 72 -12.94 -6.77 -2.82
C PHE A 72 -13.80 -7.30 -1.65
N ARG A 73 -14.24 -6.42 -0.75
CA ARG A 73 -15.12 -6.73 0.39
C ARG A 73 -16.13 -5.61 0.56
N ASP A 74 -17.07 -5.52 -0.34
CA ASP A 74 -18.27 -4.77 -0.04
C ASP A 74 -19.01 -5.44 1.13
N SER A 75 -19.91 -4.69 1.79
CA SER A 75 -20.49 -5.02 3.11
C SER A 75 -21.13 -6.40 3.25
N ASP A 76 -21.35 -7.10 2.14
CA ASP A 76 -22.01 -8.40 2.04
C ASP A 76 -21.09 -9.59 1.69
N GLY A 77 -19.78 -9.34 1.58
CA GLY A 77 -18.78 -10.39 1.28
C GLY A 77 -18.72 -10.84 -0.17
N LEU A 78 -19.37 -10.08 -1.06
CA LEU A 78 -19.36 -10.33 -2.50
C LEU A 78 -18.25 -9.53 -3.19
N TRP A 79 -17.73 -10.07 -4.28
CA TRP A 79 -16.89 -9.35 -5.23
C TRP A 79 -17.64 -9.19 -6.54
N ASN A 80 -17.96 -7.96 -6.91
CA ASN A 80 -18.76 -7.63 -8.10
C ASN A 80 -20.01 -8.51 -8.21
N ASN A 81 -20.78 -8.60 -7.11
CA ASN A 81 -22.02 -9.40 -6.96
C ASN A 81 -21.84 -10.94 -7.04
N HIS A 82 -20.60 -11.46 -6.99
CA HIS A 82 -20.31 -12.90 -6.98
C HIS A 82 -19.62 -13.32 -5.69
N ARG A 83 -19.90 -14.52 -5.22
CA ARG A 83 -19.16 -15.12 -4.11
C ARG A 83 -17.73 -15.45 -4.57
N ILE A 84 -16.76 -15.13 -3.74
CA ILE A 84 -15.33 -15.38 -4.03
C ILE A 84 -15.08 -16.86 -4.37
N GLU A 85 -15.75 -17.76 -3.66
CA GLU A 85 -15.64 -19.21 -3.86
C GLU A 85 -16.17 -19.69 -5.21
N GLU A 86 -16.92 -18.84 -5.93
CA GLU A 86 -17.50 -19.18 -7.24
C GLU A 86 -16.66 -18.68 -8.41
N VAL A 87 -15.83 -17.64 -8.21
CA VAL A 87 -15.11 -16.96 -9.31
C VAL A 87 -13.61 -16.80 -9.11
N ALA A 88 -13.10 -16.95 -7.88
CA ALA A 88 -11.71 -16.62 -7.56
C ALA A 88 -10.94 -17.77 -6.88
N THR A 89 -11.34 -19.03 -7.12
CA THR A 89 -10.62 -20.21 -6.64
C THR A 89 -10.33 -21.17 -7.79
N ILE A 90 -9.26 -21.97 -7.66
CA ILE A 90 -8.93 -22.98 -8.67
C ILE A 90 -10.00 -24.08 -8.76
N GLU A 91 -10.68 -24.36 -7.65
CA GLU A 91 -11.79 -25.30 -7.57
C GLU A 91 -13.01 -24.79 -8.35
N ALA A 92 -13.32 -23.51 -8.25
CA ALA A 92 -14.38 -22.88 -9.04
C ALA A 92 -14.07 -22.97 -10.53
N TYR A 93 -12.84 -22.64 -10.92
CA TYR A 93 -12.41 -22.73 -12.32
C TYR A 93 -12.50 -24.15 -12.87
N ARG A 94 -12.08 -25.16 -12.09
CA ARG A 94 -12.20 -26.59 -12.52
C ARG A 94 -13.64 -27.07 -12.62
N ARG A 95 -14.53 -26.58 -11.74
CA ARG A 95 -15.92 -26.97 -11.70
C ARG A 95 -16.74 -26.35 -12.82
N ASN A 96 -16.53 -25.05 -13.09
CA ASN A 96 -17.26 -24.30 -14.11
C ASN A 96 -16.36 -23.21 -14.73
N PRO A 97 -15.47 -23.59 -15.65
CA PRO A 97 -14.54 -22.62 -16.27
C PRO A 97 -15.27 -21.55 -17.08
N GLU A 98 -16.42 -21.87 -17.71
CA GLU A 98 -17.21 -20.91 -18.48
C GLU A 98 -17.70 -19.76 -17.62
N ALA A 99 -18.32 -20.04 -16.48
CA ALA A 99 -18.81 -19.00 -15.57
C ALA A 99 -17.66 -18.12 -15.03
N VAL A 100 -16.48 -18.71 -14.79
CA VAL A 100 -15.29 -17.94 -14.38
C VAL A 100 -14.80 -17.04 -15.52
N HIS A 101 -14.74 -17.54 -16.74
CA HIS A 101 -14.39 -16.74 -17.91
C HIS A 101 -15.37 -15.58 -18.12
N ASP A 102 -16.68 -15.84 -18.05
CA ASP A 102 -17.71 -14.81 -18.17
C ASP A 102 -17.55 -13.73 -17.12
N PHE A 103 -17.32 -14.11 -15.86
CA PHE A 103 -17.07 -13.16 -14.78
C PHE A 103 -15.87 -12.24 -15.11
N TYR A 104 -14.71 -12.80 -15.48
CA TYR A 104 -13.52 -12.00 -15.75
C TYR A 104 -13.61 -11.21 -17.06
N ASN A 105 -14.32 -11.66 -18.09
CA ASN A 105 -14.60 -10.92 -19.31
C ASN A 105 -15.48 -9.69 -19.01
N ASN A 106 -16.53 -9.86 -18.18
CA ASN A 106 -17.38 -8.74 -17.75
C ASN A 106 -16.58 -7.75 -16.90
N LEU A 107 -15.83 -8.23 -15.91
CA LEU A 107 -14.96 -7.41 -15.08
C LEU A 107 -13.95 -6.61 -15.92
N LYS A 108 -13.34 -7.24 -16.93
CA LYS A 108 -12.42 -6.59 -17.89
C LYS A 108 -13.08 -5.42 -18.58
N THR A 109 -14.33 -5.59 -19.05
CA THR A 109 -15.09 -4.55 -19.74
C THR A 109 -15.35 -3.34 -18.83
N ASP A 110 -15.64 -3.56 -17.55
CA ASP A 110 -15.89 -2.50 -16.60
C ASP A 110 -14.58 -1.79 -16.19
N LEU A 111 -13.52 -2.54 -15.93
CA LEU A 111 -12.22 -1.98 -15.56
C LEU A 111 -11.58 -1.18 -16.71
N GLN A 112 -11.89 -1.53 -17.97
CA GLN A 112 -11.40 -0.77 -19.12
C GLN A 112 -11.94 0.66 -19.15
N LYS A 113 -13.13 0.91 -18.61
CA LYS A 113 -13.78 2.22 -18.59
C LYS A 113 -13.35 3.10 -17.42
N ALA A 114 -12.77 2.48 -16.38
CA ALA A 114 -12.37 3.19 -15.16
C ALA A 114 -11.18 4.11 -15.42
N GLU A 115 -11.18 5.29 -14.78
CA GLU A 115 -10.12 6.28 -14.92
C GLU A 115 -9.36 6.47 -13.58
N PRO A 116 -8.05 6.77 -13.65
CA PRO A 116 -7.27 7.04 -12.46
C PRO A 116 -7.84 8.21 -11.64
N ASN A 117 -7.79 8.08 -10.33
CA ASN A 117 -8.17 9.13 -9.39
C ASN A 117 -6.93 9.87 -8.82
N PRO A 118 -7.12 10.93 -8.02
CA PRO A 118 -6.02 11.72 -7.47
C PRO A 118 -4.96 10.93 -6.71
N ALA A 119 -5.31 9.78 -6.09
CA ALA A 119 -4.32 8.94 -5.42
C ALA A 119 -3.31 8.33 -6.40
N HIS A 120 -3.78 7.80 -7.54
CA HIS A 120 -2.90 7.26 -8.59
C HIS A 120 -2.00 8.33 -9.18
N LEU A 121 -2.54 9.54 -9.43
CA LEU A 121 -1.77 10.69 -9.94
C LEU A 121 -0.73 11.20 -8.93
N ALA A 122 -1.04 11.15 -7.64
CA ALA A 122 -0.09 11.52 -6.58
C ALA A 122 1.13 10.57 -6.57
N ILE A 123 0.93 9.27 -6.82
CA ILE A 123 2.04 8.31 -6.95
C ILE A 123 2.89 8.65 -8.17
N THR A 124 2.29 8.97 -9.32
CA THR A 124 3.03 9.41 -10.52
C THR A 124 3.89 10.63 -10.22
N ARG A 125 3.32 11.61 -9.52
CA ARG A 125 4.04 12.81 -9.10
C ARG A 125 5.19 12.45 -8.16
N LEU A 126 4.96 11.61 -7.16
CA LEU A 126 6.01 11.15 -6.26
C LEU A 126 7.15 10.48 -7.04
N GLN A 127 6.83 9.59 -7.98
CA GLN A 127 7.84 8.92 -8.81
C GLN A 127 8.65 9.88 -9.70
N ASN A 128 8.07 11.01 -10.11
CA ASN A 128 8.73 12.00 -10.96
C ASN A 128 9.60 12.98 -10.18
N GLU A 129 9.18 13.37 -8.99
CA GLU A 129 9.78 14.46 -8.23
C GLU A 129 10.71 13.98 -7.11
N TYR A 130 10.53 12.74 -6.62
CA TYR A 130 11.35 12.17 -5.55
C TYR A 130 12.79 11.90 -6.02
N LYS A 131 13.79 12.41 -5.25
CA LYS A 131 15.22 12.37 -5.64
C LYS A 131 16.07 11.42 -4.80
N ASN A 132 15.58 10.99 -3.63
CA ASN A 132 16.39 10.30 -2.64
C ASN A 132 16.39 8.77 -2.76
N GLY A 133 15.67 8.21 -3.75
CA GLY A 133 15.54 6.77 -3.98
C GLY A 133 14.54 6.43 -5.07
N THR A 134 14.24 5.16 -5.19
CA THR A 134 13.25 4.63 -6.13
C THR A 134 11.89 4.51 -5.46
N VAL A 135 10.83 4.87 -6.17
CA VAL A 135 9.44 4.63 -5.75
C VAL A 135 8.87 3.48 -6.57
N SER A 136 8.57 2.37 -5.92
CA SER A 136 7.98 1.18 -6.53
C SER A 136 6.56 0.96 -6.04
N VAL A 137 5.67 0.48 -6.91
CA VAL A 137 4.29 0.13 -6.58
C VAL A 137 4.15 -1.38 -6.54
N VAL A 138 3.77 -1.93 -5.41
CA VAL A 138 3.36 -3.32 -5.25
C VAL A 138 1.85 -3.33 -5.09
N THR A 139 1.14 -3.84 -6.08
CA THR A 139 -0.31 -3.78 -6.08
C THR A 139 -0.96 -5.15 -5.98
N GLN A 140 -1.99 -5.23 -5.15
CA GLN A 140 -2.91 -6.37 -5.06
C GLN A 140 -4.01 -6.28 -6.12
N ASN A 141 -4.16 -5.10 -6.76
CA ASN A 141 -5.20 -4.86 -7.72
C ASN A 141 -4.89 -5.51 -9.07
N VAL A 142 -5.94 -5.93 -9.75
CA VAL A 142 -5.87 -6.50 -11.09
C VAL A 142 -6.19 -5.46 -12.17
N ASP A 143 -6.71 -4.29 -11.77
CA ASP A 143 -6.93 -3.15 -12.68
C ASP A 143 -5.60 -2.53 -13.13
N LEU A 144 -5.65 -1.68 -14.16
CA LEU A 144 -4.48 -1.00 -14.72
C LEU A 144 -4.51 0.52 -14.46
N LEU A 145 -5.11 0.96 -13.35
CA LEU A 145 -5.22 2.39 -13.05
C LEU A 145 -3.86 3.01 -12.71
N HIS A 146 -2.94 2.23 -12.16
CA HIS A 146 -1.56 2.68 -11.96
C HIS A 146 -0.88 3.00 -13.29
N GLU A 147 -0.95 2.09 -14.27
CA GLU A 147 -0.38 2.28 -15.60
C GLU A 147 -1.08 3.43 -16.34
N LYS A 148 -2.40 3.50 -16.30
CA LYS A 148 -3.19 4.60 -16.88
C LYS A 148 -2.80 5.97 -16.30
N ALA A 149 -2.45 6.02 -15.01
CA ALA A 149 -1.96 7.24 -14.35
C ALA A 149 -0.52 7.59 -14.71
N GLY A 150 0.21 6.70 -15.40
CA GLY A 150 1.63 6.85 -15.72
C GLY A 150 2.57 6.39 -14.61
N ASN A 151 2.10 5.60 -13.64
CA ASN A 151 2.97 4.98 -12.65
C ASN A 151 3.93 4.00 -13.33
N ARG A 152 5.16 3.96 -12.83
CA ARG A 152 6.23 3.08 -13.28
C ARG A 152 6.59 2.09 -12.17
N ASN A 153 7.35 1.04 -12.51
CA ASN A 153 7.78 0.03 -11.54
C ASN A 153 6.57 -0.55 -10.77
N VAL A 154 5.53 -0.95 -11.50
CA VAL A 154 4.31 -1.55 -10.95
C VAL A 154 4.45 -3.07 -10.94
N TYR A 155 4.25 -3.67 -9.77
CA TYR A 155 4.38 -5.10 -9.51
C TYR A 155 3.02 -5.66 -9.12
N HIS A 156 2.30 -6.24 -10.09
CA HIS A 156 1.00 -6.88 -9.86
C HIS A 156 1.18 -8.26 -9.23
N ILE A 157 0.98 -8.37 -7.94
CA ILE A 157 1.17 -9.65 -7.21
C ILE A 157 -0.01 -10.60 -7.35
N HIS A 158 -1.18 -10.09 -7.74
CA HIS A 158 -2.38 -10.90 -8.00
C HIS A 158 -2.71 -11.04 -9.50
N GLY A 159 -1.79 -10.62 -10.39
CA GLY A 159 -2.00 -10.66 -11.84
C GLY A 159 -2.68 -9.41 -12.39
N GLN A 160 -3.02 -9.46 -13.68
CA GLN A 160 -3.55 -8.32 -14.45
C GLN A 160 -4.75 -8.75 -15.27
N ILE A 161 -5.77 -7.90 -15.31
CA ILE A 161 -7.05 -8.21 -15.97
C ILE A 161 -6.94 -8.32 -17.50
N ASP A 162 -5.96 -7.61 -18.09
CA ASP A 162 -5.69 -7.63 -19.54
C ASP A 162 -4.80 -8.81 -19.97
N GLN A 163 -4.54 -9.76 -19.08
CA GLN A 163 -3.68 -10.89 -19.36
C GLN A 163 -4.42 -12.23 -19.25
N ALA A 164 -3.99 -13.18 -20.07
CA ALA A 164 -4.36 -14.60 -19.93
C ALA A 164 -3.10 -15.47 -19.93
N VAL A 165 -3.12 -16.54 -19.16
CA VAL A 165 -2.03 -17.51 -19.02
C VAL A 165 -2.45 -18.88 -19.47
N CYS A 166 -1.61 -19.56 -20.25
CA CYS A 166 -1.82 -20.94 -20.64
C CYS A 166 -1.40 -21.91 -19.52
N MET A 167 -2.32 -22.68 -18.99
CA MET A 167 -2.04 -23.68 -17.95
C MET A 167 -1.17 -24.84 -18.43
N ASN A 168 -1.06 -25.06 -19.76
CA ASN A 168 -0.24 -26.14 -20.32
C ASN A 168 1.24 -25.72 -20.51
N CYS A 169 1.51 -24.51 -21.06
CA CYS A 169 2.88 -24.11 -21.41
C CYS A 169 3.37 -22.86 -20.66
N GLY A 170 2.54 -22.26 -19.79
CA GLY A 170 2.89 -21.07 -19.02
C GLY A 170 2.95 -19.76 -19.82
N ARG A 171 2.65 -19.79 -21.14
CA ARG A 171 2.67 -18.55 -21.93
C ARG A 171 1.62 -17.56 -21.46
N VAL A 172 2.05 -16.36 -21.17
CA VAL A 172 1.18 -15.21 -20.88
C VAL A 172 0.99 -14.42 -22.16
N ILE A 173 -0.24 -14.01 -22.41
CA ILE A 173 -0.62 -13.07 -23.50
C ILE A 173 -1.34 -11.86 -22.91
N THR A 174 -1.16 -10.69 -23.51
CA THR A 174 -1.94 -9.49 -23.19
C THR A 174 -3.10 -9.40 -24.18
N THR A 175 -4.32 -9.27 -23.69
CA THR A 175 -5.53 -9.18 -24.52
C THR A 175 -6.66 -8.48 -23.78
N TRP A 176 -7.27 -7.52 -24.45
CA TRP A 176 -8.55 -6.92 -24.04
C TRP A 176 -9.76 -7.68 -24.62
N GLY A 177 -9.52 -8.62 -25.53
CA GLY A 177 -10.57 -9.50 -26.07
C GLY A 177 -11.02 -10.54 -25.03
N GLU A 178 -12.14 -11.17 -25.33
CA GLU A 178 -12.67 -12.24 -24.51
C GLU A 178 -11.71 -13.46 -24.50
N VAL A 179 -11.63 -14.11 -23.37
CA VAL A 179 -10.96 -15.38 -23.16
C VAL A 179 -12.03 -16.39 -22.75
N THR A 180 -12.12 -17.50 -23.46
CA THR A 180 -13.15 -18.53 -23.26
C THR A 180 -12.50 -19.90 -23.16
N THR A 181 -13.30 -20.91 -22.86
CA THR A 181 -12.87 -22.33 -22.90
C THR A 181 -12.45 -22.81 -24.31
N GLU A 182 -12.82 -22.07 -25.38
CA GLU A 182 -12.41 -22.38 -26.76
C GLU A 182 -11.13 -21.65 -27.18
N THR A 183 -10.62 -20.72 -26.36
CA THR A 183 -9.44 -19.93 -26.71
C THR A 183 -8.22 -20.84 -26.85
N VAL A 184 -7.65 -20.85 -28.06
CA VAL A 184 -6.43 -21.63 -28.38
C VAL A 184 -5.19 -20.84 -27.94
N CYS A 185 -4.29 -21.52 -27.23
CA CYS A 185 -3.02 -20.92 -26.83
C CYS A 185 -2.14 -20.65 -28.08
N PRO A 186 -1.70 -19.39 -28.32
CA PRO A 186 -0.84 -19.08 -29.48
C PRO A 186 0.59 -19.62 -29.32
N GLY A 187 0.92 -20.19 -28.18
CA GLY A 187 2.24 -20.78 -27.92
C GLY A 187 2.32 -22.27 -28.21
N CYS A 188 1.40 -23.04 -27.67
CA CYS A 188 1.41 -24.51 -27.80
C CYS A 188 0.28 -25.06 -28.65
N GLY A 189 -0.65 -24.23 -29.13
CA GLY A 189 -1.78 -24.66 -29.96
C GLY A 189 -2.86 -25.46 -29.24
N VAL A 190 -2.75 -25.65 -27.92
CA VAL A 190 -3.72 -26.44 -27.16
C VAL A 190 -4.93 -25.60 -26.82
N PRO A 191 -6.18 -26.01 -27.15
CA PRO A 191 -7.39 -25.32 -26.77
C PRO A 191 -7.72 -25.53 -25.28
N ALA A 192 -8.64 -24.77 -24.74
CA ALA A 192 -9.18 -24.88 -23.39
C ALA A 192 -8.14 -24.78 -22.25
N MET A 193 -6.95 -24.24 -22.50
CA MET A 193 -5.88 -24.11 -21.51
C MET A 193 -5.59 -22.65 -21.11
N MET A 194 -6.27 -21.68 -21.73
CA MET A 194 -6.12 -20.28 -21.40
C MET A 194 -7.03 -19.93 -20.23
N LYS A 195 -6.48 -19.40 -19.14
CA LYS A 195 -7.27 -18.81 -18.04
C LYS A 195 -6.90 -17.32 -17.86
N PRO A 196 -7.74 -16.48 -17.24
CA PRO A 196 -7.33 -15.14 -16.80
C PRO A 196 -6.04 -15.23 -15.98
N ASN A 197 -5.06 -14.36 -16.26
CA ASN A 197 -3.80 -14.32 -15.49
C ASN A 197 -4.00 -13.60 -14.16
N ILE A 198 -4.96 -14.10 -13.40
CA ILE A 198 -5.30 -13.65 -12.05
C ILE A 198 -4.94 -14.78 -11.08
N VAL A 199 -4.33 -14.41 -9.96
CA VAL A 199 -4.01 -15.34 -8.87
C VAL A 199 -5.29 -15.70 -8.14
N PHE A 200 -5.69 -16.96 -8.23
CA PHE A 200 -6.82 -17.48 -7.48
C PHE A 200 -6.40 -17.85 -6.06
N PHE A 201 -7.36 -17.88 -5.14
CA PHE A 201 -7.10 -18.36 -3.78
C PHE A 201 -6.52 -19.78 -3.82
N GLY A 202 -5.43 -19.99 -3.09
CA GLY A 202 -4.64 -21.22 -3.09
C GLY A 202 -3.49 -21.25 -4.10
N GLU A 203 -3.40 -20.29 -5.03
CA GLU A 203 -2.24 -20.15 -5.93
C GLU A 203 -1.14 -19.28 -5.29
N ASN A 204 0.09 -19.44 -5.78
CA ASN A 204 1.21 -18.59 -5.37
C ASN A 204 1.08 -17.18 -5.98
N LEU A 205 1.45 -16.18 -5.21
CA LEU A 205 1.55 -14.81 -5.72
C LEU A 205 2.60 -14.69 -6.81
N LEU A 206 2.36 -13.77 -7.73
CA LEU A 206 3.31 -13.45 -8.79
C LEU A 206 4.41 -12.52 -8.27
N ARG A 207 5.60 -12.57 -8.91
CA ARG A 207 6.69 -11.61 -8.71
C ARG A 207 7.24 -11.52 -7.28
N MET A 208 7.08 -12.54 -6.46
CA MET A 208 7.48 -12.49 -5.06
C MET A 208 8.99 -12.30 -4.87
N ASN A 209 9.83 -12.86 -5.75
CA ASN A 209 11.28 -12.64 -5.67
C ASN A 209 11.66 -11.17 -5.85
N GLU A 210 10.97 -10.45 -6.76
CA GLU A 210 11.16 -9.01 -6.96
C GLU A 210 10.66 -8.22 -5.75
N VAL A 211 9.49 -8.59 -5.22
CA VAL A 211 8.90 -7.94 -4.04
C VAL A 211 9.79 -8.12 -2.81
N ASP A 212 10.33 -9.32 -2.58
CA ASP A 212 11.25 -9.58 -1.47
C ASP A 212 12.51 -8.70 -1.59
N ALA A 213 13.09 -8.60 -2.80
CA ALA A 213 14.24 -7.74 -3.05
C ALA A 213 13.95 -6.24 -2.87
N LEU A 214 12.70 -5.80 -3.08
CA LEU A 214 12.26 -4.44 -2.77
C LEU A 214 12.11 -4.23 -1.26
N LEU A 215 11.50 -5.18 -0.55
CA LEU A 215 11.29 -5.11 0.90
C LEU A 215 12.62 -5.04 1.67
N ASP A 216 13.64 -5.76 1.22
CA ASP A 216 14.99 -5.74 1.82
C ASP A 216 15.64 -4.33 1.79
N LYS A 217 15.36 -3.54 0.77
CA LYS A 217 15.95 -2.21 0.54
C LYS A 217 15.04 -1.07 0.98
N CYS A 218 13.78 -1.37 1.23
CA CYS A 218 12.76 -0.39 1.57
C CYS A 218 13.16 0.45 2.79
N ARG A 219 12.91 1.75 2.74
CA ARG A 219 13.08 2.67 3.87
C ARG A 219 11.77 3.32 4.30
N LEU A 220 10.78 3.30 3.41
CA LEU A 220 9.41 3.73 3.73
C LEU A 220 8.43 2.82 2.98
N LEU A 221 7.56 2.14 3.71
CA LEU A 221 6.42 1.41 3.13
C LEU A 221 5.14 2.18 3.41
N ILE A 222 4.41 2.49 2.35
CA ILE A 222 3.13 3.21 2.39
C ILE A 222 2.03 2.25 1.91
N ALA A 223 1.19 1.78 2.83
CA ALA A 223 0.03 0.95 2.49
C ALA A 223 -1.19 1.83 2.23
N VAL A 224 -1.84 1.67 1.08
CA VAL A 224 -2.98 2.49 0.67
C VAL A 224 -4.16 1.61 0.27
N GLY A 225 -5.29 1.78 0.95
CA GLY A 225 -6.54 1.10 0.61
C GLY A 225 -6.48 -0.42 0.67
N THR A 226 -5.65 -0.98 1.55
CA THR A 226 -5.56 -2.43 1.78
C THR A 226 -6.47 -2.85 2.93
N SER A 227 -6.99 -4.08 2.89
CA SER A 227 -7.78 -4.60 4.02
C SER A 227 -6.92 -5.08 5.20
N GLY A 228 -5.61 -5.28 4.97
CA GLY A 228 -4.70 -5.89 5.93
C GLY A 228 -4.99 -7.35 6.27
N ALA A 229 -5.92 -7.99 5.57
CA ALA A 229 -6.38 -9.36 5.87
C ALA A 229 -5.89 -10.43 4.89
N VAL A 230 -5.37 -10.04 3.71
CA VAL A 230 -4.98 -10.97 2.65
C VAL A 230 -3.52 -11.36 2.82
N TYR A 231 -3.27 -12.63 3.11
CA TYR A 231 -1.91 -13.20 3.18
C TYR A 231 -1.38 -13.50 1.77
N PRO A 232 -0.07 -13.32 1.50
CA PRO A 232 0.99 -12.82 2.39
C PRO A 232 1.13 -11.28 2.39
N ALA A 233 0.43 -10.53 1.55
CA ALA A 233 0.57 -9.08 1.41
C ALA A 233 0.40 -8.32 2.76
N ASN A 234 -0.43 -8.84 3.66
CA ASN A 234 -0.63 -8.29 5.01
C ASN A 234 0.63 -8.37 5.90
N THR A 235 1.64 -9.12 5.52
CA THR A 235 2.91 -9.23 6.27
C THR A 235 3.99 -8.27 5.78
N PHE A 236 3.80 -7.61 4.62
CA PHE A 236 4.85 -6.80 3.99
C PHE A 236 5.25 -5.59 4.85
N ALA A 237 4.31 -4.95 5.54
CA ALA A 237 4.63 -3.86 6.47
C ALA A 237 5.57 -4.34 7.60
N ARG A 238 5.28 -5.48 8.19
CA ARG A 238 6.11 -6.08 9.24
C ARG A 238 7.49 -6.50 8.72
N ILE A 239 7.56 -7.05 7.50
CA ILE A 239 8.83 -7.43 6.86
C ILE A 239 9.67 -6.17 6.58
N ALA A 240 9.09 -5.13 5.97
CA ALA A 240 9.76 -3.85 5.73
C ALA A 240 10.29 -3.23 7.04
N LYS A 241 9.47 -3.24 8.09
CA LYS A 241 9.84 -2.77 9.43
C LYS A 241 11.00 -3.57 10.05
N TYR A 242 11.03 -4.88 9.83
CA TYR A 242 12.14 -5.74 10.26
C TYR A 242 13.46 -5.33 9.56
N HIS A 243 13.41 -4.89 8.30
CA HIS A 243 14.55 -4.36 7.54
C HIS A 243 14.83 -2.88 7.82
N GLY A 244 14.13 -2.27 8.77
CA GLY A 244 14.38 -0.90 9.26
C GLY A 244 13.64 0.19 8.49
N ALA A 245 12.60 -0.16 7.73
CA ALA A 245 11.73 0.82 7.10
C ALA A 245 10.74 1.41 8.11
N ASP A 246 10.37 2.68 7.91
CA ASP A 246 9.15 3.23 8.50
C ASP A 246 7.93 2.72 7.74
N THR A 247 6.79 2.67 8.42
CA THR A 247 5.56 2.15 7.85
C THR A 247 4.39 3.08 8.09
N VAL A 248 3.66 3.39 7.01
CA VAL A 248 2.51 4.31 7.04
C VAL A 248 1.30 3.63 6.40
N GLU A 249 0.15 3.71 7.05
CA GLU A 249 -1.12 3.26 6.52
C GLU A 249 -2.03 4.44 6.18
N LEU A 250 -2.55 4.47 4.94
CA LEU A 250 -3.60 5.38 4.50
C LEU A 250 -4.84 4.55 4.17
N ASN A 251 -5.90 4.71 4.96
CA ASN A 251 -7.12 3.91 4.76
C ASN A 251 -8.36 4.64 5.33
N LEU A 252 -9.55 4.24 4.87
CA LEU A 252 -10.81 4.76 5.43
C LEU A 252 -11.02 4.33 6.89
N HIS A 253 -10.55 3.13 7.25
CA HIS A 253 -10.68 2.55 8.58
C HIS A 253 -9.39 1.86 8.97
N THR A 254 -9.17 1.75 10.26
CA THR A 254 -8.05 0.98 10.82
C THR A 254 -8.15 -0.50 10.42
N THR A 255 -7.08 -1.06 9.92
CA THR A 255 -7.03 -2.45 9.47
C THR A 255 -6.72 -3.44 10.59
N VAL A 256 -6.88 -4.74 10.30
CA VAL A 256 -6.64 -5.82 11.30
C VAL A 256 -5.16 -5.96 11.69
N ASN A 257 -4.25 -5.51 10.83
CA ASN A 257 -2.80 -5.51 11.05
C ASN A 257 -2.22 -4.12 11.34
N ASN A 258 -3.04 -3.20 11.84
CA ASN A 258 -2.64 -1.81 12.12
C ASN A 258 -1.41 -1.69 13.03
N TYR A 259 -1.18 -2.65 13.92
CA TYR A 259 -0.01 -2.68 14.82
C TYR A 259 1.33 -2.82 14.09
N ASP A 260 1.33 -3.19 12.81
CA ASP A 260 2.53 -3.24 11.97
C ASP A 260 2.93 -1.85 11.42
N PHE A 261 2.08 -0.83 11.60
CA PHE A 261 2.33 0.53 11.09
C PHE A 261 2.73 1.51 12.19
N ASP A 262 3.65 2.41 11.86
CA ASP A 262 4.14 3.46 12.79
C ASP A 262 3.24 4.71 12.73
N ARG A 263 2.57 4.96 11.59
CA ARG A 263 1.66 6.09 11.39
C ARG A 263 0.41 5.63 10.65
N HIS A 264 -0.74 6.19 11.07
CA HIS A 264 -2.04 5.96 10.43
C HIS A 264 -2.62 7.29 9.97
N ILE A 265 -3.10 7.33 8.74
CA ILE A 265 -3.79 8.46 8.13
C ILE A 265 -5.17 7.97 7.70
N VAL A 266 -6.20 8.42 8.41
CA VAL A 266 -7.59 8.02 8.14
C VAL A 266 -8.23 8.99 7.15
N GLY A 267 -8.77 8.46 6.07
CA GLY A 267 -9.46 9.22 5.04
C GLY A 267 -9.49 8.51 3.69
N ARG A 268 -10.10 9.14 2.70
CA ARG A 268 -10.14 8.64 1.32
C ARG A 268 -8.75 8.73 0.70
N ALA A 269 -8.39 7.74 -0.11
CA ALA A 269 -7.08 7.67 -0.73
C ALA A 269 -6.78 8.90 -1.62
N GLY A 270 -7.77 9.35 -2.41
CA GLY A 270 -7.64 10.52 -3.29
C GLY A 270 -7.51 11.86 -2.56
N GLU A 271 -7.85 11.91 -1.26
CA GLU A 271 -7.70 13.09 -0.42
C GLU A 271 -6.40 13.05 0.38
N THR A 272 -6.09 11.91 1.00
CA THR A 272 -5.01 11.79 1.97
C THR A 272 -3.65 11.56 1.32
N LEU A 273 -3.58 10.75 0.26
CA LEU A 273 -2.31 10.43 -0.38
C LEU A 273 -1.67 11.64 -1.08
N PRO A 274 -2.40 12.52 -1.82
CA PRO A 274 -1.81 13.74 -2.36
C PRO A 274 -1.17 14.63 -1.30
N VAL A 275 -1.83 14.81 -0.17
CA VAL A 275 -1.32 15.63 0.95
C VAL A 275 -0.06 14.98 1.55
N PHE A 276 -0.07 13.67 1.73
CA PHE A 276 1.10 12.95 2.24
C PHE A 276 2.30 13.00 1.27
N VAL A 277 2.03 12.94 -0.03
CA VAL A 277 3.06 13.14 -1.07
C VAL A 277 3.64 14.56 -1.00
N ASP A 278 2.83 15.59 -0.77
CA ASP A 278 3.32 16.95 -0.56
C ASP A 278 4.25 17.03 0.67
N GLU A 279 3.91 16.36 1.79
CA GLU A 279 4.78 16.25 2.96
C GLU A 279 6.14 15.64 2.59
N LEU A 280 6.14 14.50 1.87
CA LEU A 280 7.35 13.79 1.47
C LEU A 280 8.23 14.61 0.51
N LEU A 281 7.62 15.30 -0.44
CA LEU A 281 8.35 16.12 -1.42
C LEU A 281 8.88 17.42 -0.83
N ALA A 282 8.26 17.96 0.21
CA ALA A 282 8.76 19.12 0.92
C ALA A 282 10.01 18.82 1.78
N GLU A 283 10.23 17.54 2.09
CA GLU A 283 11.39 17.03 2.84
C GLU A 283 12.53 16.53 1.91
N ASN A 284 12.36 16.61 0.59
CA ASN A 284 13.22 16.03 -0.45
C ASN A 284 14.45 16.91 -0.82
#